data_328e5c11c07cf3c7c297f22225f90008
#
_entry.id   328e5c11c07cf3c7c297f22225f90008
#
_cell.length_a   1.000
_cell.length_b   1.000
_cell.length_c   1.000
_cell.angle_alpha   90.00
_cell.angle_beta   90.00
_cell.angle_gamma   90.00
#
_symmetry.space_group_name_H-M   'P 1'
#
loop_
_entity.id
_entity.type
_entity.pdbx_description
1 polymer ?
#
loop_
_entity_poly.entity_id
_entity_poly.type
_entity_poly.pdbx_seq_one_letter_code
_entity_poly.pdbx_strand_id
1 'polypeptide(L)'
;MRIDYIEFKNFASYGNQKQRIEFKQDASELFLTLGKNGDGKTTIANAIIYALYGKVEGVKLSDLPNRINKELHVKIGLMCGTMAIEIERGLMPNKFSVLINGVEFDKAGKRSVQDYLEDEVFGIPYHVFKNIIILSVNDFKSFLTMSNSDKKQIIDKMFGFSILNDMQKQIKDQRRDIKFDIDSFDAELNEIMNSIGSVRGKLNTLLEESKNVNKSKIQELKDELVALHEVVLEIETSRKSKEDSMNAFNEQWNEKRTEAGDIKREIDYLF
;
A
#
# COMPACT_ATOMS: atom_id res chain seq x y z
N MET A 1 15.78 15.09 -1.90
CA MET A 1 16.90 14.16 -2.07
C MET A 1 18.01 14.83 -2.87
N ARG A 2 19.26 14.78 -2.43
CA ARG A 2 20.43 15.34 -3.11
C ARG A 2 21.51 14.26 -3.18
N ILE A 3 22.10 14.04 -4.33
CA ILE A 3 23.19 13.09 -4.51
C ILE A 3 24.51 13.85 -4.27
N ASP A 4 25.36 13.35 -3.39
CA ASP A 4 26.67 13.93 -3.09
C ASP A 4 27.76 13.32 -3.95
N TYR A 5 27.74 12.00 -4.13
CA TYR A 5 28.66 11.30 -5.02
C TYR A 5 28.10 9.96 -5.50
N ILE A 6 28.64 9.49 -6.61
CA ILE A 6 28.52 8.11 -7.06
C ILE A 6 29.88 7.51 -7.34
N GLU A 7 30.07 6.27 -6.94
CA GLU A 7 31.28 5.50 -7.15
C GLU A 7 30.90 4.14 -7.73
N PHE A 8 31.58 3.72 -8.77
CA PHE A 8 31.34 2.43 -9.39
C PHE A 8 32.57 1.85 -10.07
N LYS A 9 32.63 0.53 -10.17
CA LYS A 9 33.60 -0.24 -10.96
C LYS A 9 32.90 -1.41 -11.63
N ASN A 10 33.47 -1.85 -12.75
CA ASN A 10 32.98 -3.00 -13.52
C ASN A 10 31.46 -2.92 -13.86
N PHE A 11 30.97 -1.71 -14.11
CA PHE A 11 29.58 -1.46 -14.46
C PHE A 11 29.46 -1.25 -15.98
N ALA A 12 28.77 -2.18 -16.67
CA ALA A 12 28.60 -2.18 -18.12
C ALA A 12 29.91 -2.02 -18.89
N SER A 13 30.12 -0.87 -19.57
CA SER A 13 31.35 -0.58 -20.33
C SER A 13 32.54 -0.17 -19.48
N TYR A 14 32.33 0.20 -18.22
CA TYR A 14 33.43 0.59 -17.33
C TYR A 14 34.15 -0.63 -16.78
N GLY A 15 35.47 -0.55 -16.78
CA GLY A 15 36.37 -1.62 -16.33
C GLY A 15 36.64 -1.61 -14.82
N ASN A 16 37.72 -2.27 -14.42
CA ASN A 16 38.07 -2.49 -13.02
C ASN A 16 38.60 -1.23 -12.29
N GLN A 17 38.87 -0.16 -13.02
CA GLN A 17 39.25 1.10 -12.42
C GLN A 17 38.01 1.73 -11.76
N LYS A 18 38.13 2.07 -10.48
CA LYS A 18 37.11 2.73 -9.71
C LYS A 18 36.85 4.13 -10.25
N GLN A 19 35.64 4.40 -10.63
CA GLN A 19 35.18 5.72 -11.05
C GLN A 19 34.45 6.35 -9.88
N ARG A 20 34.79 7.60 -9.56
CA ARG A 20 34.10 8.40 -8.55
C ARG A 20 33.74 9.75 -9.14
N ILE A 21 32.46 10.09 -9.07
CA ILE A 21 31.92 11.36 -9.52
C ILE A 21 31.33 12.05 -8.29
N GLU A 22 31.84 13.23 -7.98
CA GLU A 22 31.36 14.07 -6.90
C GLU A 22 30.49 15.21 -7.46
N PHE A 23 29.32 15.40 -6.90
CA PHE A 23 28.43 16.49 -7.25
C PHE A 23 28.67 17.64 -6.27
N LYS A 24 29.66 18.52 -6.59
CA LYS A 24 30.05 19.63 -5.72
C LYS A 24 28.95 20.67 -5.59
N GLN A 25 28.77 21.18 -4.38
CA GLN A 25 27.68 22.08 -4.00
C GLN A 25 27.91 23.56 -4.36
N ASP A 26 29.12 23.94 -4.80
CA ASP A 26 29.58 25.32 -4.67
C ASP A 26 29.40 26.21 -5.89
N ALA A 27 28.96 25.70 -7.05
CA ALA A 27 29.03 26.52 -8.25
C ALA A 27 27.82 26.52 -9.18
N SER A 28 27.11 25.45 -9.33
CA SER A 28 25.88 25.39 -10.13
C SER A 28 25.09 24.13 -9.83
N GLU A 29 23.78 24.22 -9.90
CA GLU A 29 22.89 23.06 -9.81
C GLU A 29 22.91 22.21 -11.10
N LEU A 30 23.70 22.61 -12.11
CA LEU A 30 23.80 21.96 -13.41
C LEU A 30 25.17 21.31 -13.63
N PHE A 31 25.16 19.99 -13.85
CA PHE A 31 26.36 19.21 -14.21
C PHE A 31 26.27 18.75 -15.66
N LEU A 32 27.27 19.08 -16.46
CA LEU A 32 27.36 18.68 -17.86
C LEU A 32 28.37 17.55 -18.02
N THR A 33 27.92 16.38 -18.50
CA THR A 33 28.79 15.25 -18.84
C THR A 33 29.11 15.25 -20.34
N LEU A 34 30.36 15.46 -20.69
CA LEU A 34 30.83 15.47 -22.08
C LEU A 34 31.55 14.16 -22.42
N GLY A 35 31.44 13.72 -23.66
CA GLY A 35 32.11 12.53 -24.17
C GLY A 35 31.55 12.11 -25.54
N LYS A 36 32.31 11.30 -26.27
CA LYS A 36 31.87 10.73 -27.56
C LYS A 36 30.76 9.72 -27.38
N ASN A 37 30.07 9.34 -28.46
CA ASN A 37 29.08 8.25 -28.41
C ASN A 37 29.80 6.94 -28.05
N GLY A 38 29.27 6.23 -27.08
CA GLY A 38 29.89 5.02 -26.55
C GLY A 38 30.75 5.19 -25.31
N ASP A 39 31.15 6.42 -24.91
CA ASP A 39 32.00 6.69 -23.75
C ASP A 39 31.34 6.41 -22.38
N GLY A 40 30.09 5.90 -22.37
CA GLY A 40 29.45 5.50 -21.13
C GLY A 40 28.67 6.61 -20.42
N LYS A 41 28.32 7.74 -21.08
CA LYS A 41 27.53 8.82 -20.46
C LYS A 41 26.22 8.34 -19.85
N THR A 42 25.43 7.55 -20.59
CA THR A 42 24.17 6.95 -20.12
C THR A 42 24.40 5.91 -19.01
N THR A 43 25.57 5.29 -19.02
CA THR A 43 25.95 4.29 -18.00
C THR A 43 26.05 4.92 -16.61
N ILE A 44 26.44 6.18 -16.50
CA ILE A 44 26.47 6.93 -15.22
C ILE A 44 25.06 7.05 -14.65
N ALA A 45 24.08 7.44 -15.48
CA ALA A 45 22.67 7.52 -15.05
C ALA A 45 22.14 6.13 -14.63
N ASN A 46 22.47 5.08 -15.39
CA ASN A 46 22.10 3.72 -15.06
C ASN A 46 22.76 3.23 -13.75
N ALA A 47 23.98 3.66 -13.47
CA ALA A 47 24.65 3.35 -12.20
C ALA A 47 23.94 4.01 -11.02
N ILE A 48 23.46 5.25 -11.16
CA ILE A 48 22.63 5.93 -10.16
C ILE A 48 21.33 5.17 -9.93
N ILE A 49 20.61 4.82 -11.01
CA ILE A 49 19.37 4.04 -10.93
C ILE A 49 19.60 2.71 -10.22
N TYR A 50 20.66 2.00 -10.62
CA TYR A 50 20.98 0.71 -10.00
C TYR A 50 21.36 0.86 -8.52
N ALA A 51 22.12 1.88 -8.16
CA ALA A 51 22.48 2.14 -6.77
C ALA A 51 21.23 2.35 -5.91
N LEU A 52 20.27 3.16 -6.38
CA LEU A 52 19.04 3.48 -5.65
C LEU A 52 18.05 2.31 -5.62
N TYR A 53 17.81 1.67 -6.75
CA TYR A 53 16.68 0.71 -6.91
C TYR A 53 17.09 -0.74 -7.17
N GLY A 54 18.38 -1.03 -7.34
CA GLY A 54 18.88 -2.39 -7.57
C GLY A 54 18.51 -3.00 -8.94
N LYS A 55 17.98 -2.20 -9.86
CA LYS A 55 17.57 -2.63 -11.22
C LYS A 55 17.77 -1.51 -12.23
N VAL A 56 17.88 -1.90 -13.49
CA VAL A 56 17.92 -0.98 -14.64
C VAL A 56 16.96 -1.54 -15.68
N GLU A 57 16.08 -0.71 -16.25
CA GLU A 57 15.08 -1.16 -17.21
C GLU A 57 15.72 -1.62 -18.52
N GLY A 58 15.15 -2.70 -19.06
CA GLY A 58 15.63 -3.28 -20.32
C GLY A 58 16.97 -4.02 -20.22
N VAL A 59 17.59 -4.07 -19.03
CA VAL A 59 18.86 -4.77 -18.80
C VAL A 59 18.68 -5.83 -17.71
N LYS A 60 19.04 -7.07 -18.01
CA LYS A 60 19.05 -8.12 -17.00
C LYS A 60 20.17 -7.85 -15.99
N LEU A 61 19.96 -8.18 -14.72
CA LEU A 61 20.97 -8.03 -13.68
C LEU A 61 22.28 -8.76 -14.01
N SER A 62 22.20 -9.91 -14.70
CA SER A 62 23.35 -10.66 -15.18
C SER A 62 24.20 -9.92 -16.21
N ASP A 63 23.63 -8.94 -16.90
CA ASP A 63 24.25 -8.22 -18.01
C ASP A 63 24.80 -6.84 -17.58
N LEU A 64 24.53 -6.44 -16.32
CA LEU A 64 25.05 -5.20 -15.73
C LEU A 64 26.57 -5.24 -15.44
N PRO A 65 27.14 -6.37 -14.94
CA PRO A 65 28.57 -6.44 -14.72
C PRO A 65 29.36 -6.36 -16.03
N ASN A 66 30.55 -5.76 -15.95
CA ASN A 66 31.47 -5.76 -17.07
C ASN A 66 31.78 -7.19 -17.54
N ARG A 67 31.73 -7.43 -18.84
CA ARG A 67 31.86 -8.79 -19.43
C ARG A 67 33.18 -9.47 -19.11
N ILE A 68 34.23 -8.69 -18.87
CA ILE A 68 35.61 -9.20 -18.60
C ILE A 68 35.78 -9.46 -17.11
N ASN A 69 35.51 -8.45 -16.27
CA ASN A 69 35.86 -8.48 -14.84
C ASN A 69 34.74 -9.01 -13.93
N LYS A 70 33.48 -8.95 -14.35
CA LYS A 70 32.27 -9.47 -13.68
C LYS A 70 31.98 -8.93 -12.29
N GLU A 71 32.92 -8.51 -11.48
CA GLU A 71 32.75 -8.00 -10.12
C GLU A 71 32.17 -6.58 -10.12
N LEU A 72 30.87 -6.45 -10.28
CA LEU A 72 30.21 -5.15 -10.25
C LEU A 72 30.13 -4.62 -8.82
N HIS A 73 30.52 -3.35 -8.66
CA HIS A 73 30.36 -2.62 -7.42
C HIS A 73 29.87 -1.20 -7.71
N VAL A 74 28.87 -0.77 -6.98
CA VAL A 74 28.34 0.60 -7.03
C VAL A 74 28.08 1.08 -5.61
N LYS A 75 28.49 2.31 -5.31
CA LYS A 75 28.24 2.99 -4.05
C LYS A 75 27.75 4.40 -4.33
N ILE A 76 26.68 4.82 -3.68
CA ILE A 76 26.13 6.17 -3.78
C ILE A 76 26.00 6.79 -2.39
N GLY A 77 26.40 8.05 -2.27
CA GLY A 77 26.15 8.87 -1.09
C GLY A 77 25.15 9.96 -1.42
N LEU A 78 24.16 10.12 -0.56
CA LEU A 78 23.07 11.08 -0.75
C LEU A 78 22.54 11.64 0.57
N MET A 79 21.90 12.80 0.49
CA MET A 79 21.18 13.43 1.60
C MET A 79 19.67 13.43 1.32
N CYS A 80 18.88 12.89 2.25
CA CYS A 80 17.43 12.99 2.26
C CYS A 80 16.98 13.76 3.51
N GLY A 81 16.58 15.02 3.34
CA GLY A 81 16.36 15.91 4.48
C GLY A 81 17.64 16.08 5.29
N THR A 82 17.61 15.65 6.53
CA THR A 82 18.76 15.68 7.47
C THR A 82 19.52 14.35 7.55
N MET A 83 19.07 13.31 6.84
CA MET A 83 19.69 11.99 6.87
C MET A 83 20.76 11.86 5.80
N ALA A 84 21.98 11.54 6.22
CA ALA A 84 23.05 11.12 5.33
C ALA A 84 22.92 9.61 5.07
N ILE A 85 22.83 9.23 3.80
CA ILE A 85 22.57 7.85 3.41
C ILE A 85 23.67 7.41 2.44
N GLU A 86 24.26 6.25 2.69
CA GLU A 86 25.13 5.57 1.77
C GLU A 86 24.53 4.21 1.40
N ILE A 87 24.43 3.95 0.11
CA ILE A 87 23.94 2.68 -0.41
C ILE A 87 25.05 2.03 -1.21
N GLU A 88 25.35 0.80 -0.88
CA GLU A 88 26.35 0.00 -1.58
C GLU A 88 25.71 -1.27 -2.14
N ARG A 89 25.94 -1.50 -3.44
CA ARG A 89 25.47 -2.69 -4.14
C ARG A 89 26.58 -3.34 -4.91
N GLY A 90 26.57 -4.65 -4.93
CA GLY A 90 27.50 -5.46 -5.69
C GLY A 90 26.83 -6.65 -6.35
N LEU A 91 27.41 -7.09 -7.45
CA LEU A 91 27.11 -8.37 -8.07
C LEU A 91 28.42 -9.14 -8.26
N MET A 92 28.41 -10.41 -7.87
CA MET A 92 29.57 -11.31 -7.97
C MET A 92 30.82 -10.83 -7.20
N PRO A 93 30.72 -10.67 -5.84
CA PRO A 93 29.71 -11.19 -4.94
C PRO A 93 28.47 -10.28 -4.80
N ASN A 94 27.32 -10.90 -4.50
CA ASN A 94 26.10 -10.16 -4.27
C ASN A 94 26.17 -9.44 -2.91
N LYS A 95 26.25 -8.11 -2.96
CA LYS A 95 26.32 -7.22 -1.80
C LYS A 95 25.15 -6.22 -1.84
N PHE A 96 24.55 -5.97 -0.69
CA PHE A 96 23.62 -4.86 -0.49
C PHE A 96 23.73 -4.40 0.96
N SER A 97 24.22 -3.20 1.16
CA SER A 97 24.27 -2.55 2.48
C SER A 97 23.82 -1.10 2.40
N VAL A 98 23.22 -0.63 3.45
CA VAL A 98 22.73 0.73 3.61
C VAL A 98 23.23 1.27 4.94
N LEU A 99 23.85 2.44 4.91
CA LEU A 99 24.18 3.18 6.12
C LEU A 99 23.32 4.43 6.18
N ILE A 100 22.74 4.68 7.34
CA ILE A 100 22.00 5.91 7.64
C ILE A 100 22.74 6.63 8.76
N ASN A 101 23.19 7.84 8.50
CA ASN A 101 24.03 8.62 9.41
C ASN A 101 25.26 7.84 9.92
N GLY A 102 25.87 7.03 9.05
CA GLY A 102 27.05 6.22 9.35
C GLY A 102 26.76 4.92 10.11
N VAL A 103 25.52 4.62 10.44
CA VAL A 103 25.11 3.37 11.12
C VAL A 103 24.51 2.42 10.10
N GLU A 104 24.92 1.16 10.12
CA GLU A 104 24.38 0.14 9.23
C GLU A 104 22.90 -0.10 9.56
N PHE A 105 22.08 -0.01 8.52
CA PHE A 105 20.65 -0.19 8.61
C PHE A 105 20.30 -1.60 8.14
N ASP A 106 19.95 -2.46 9.10
CA ASP A 106 19.52 -3.83 8.85
C ASP A 106 18.04 -3.99 9.25
N LYS A 107 17.20 -4.27 8.26
CA LYS A 107 15.85 -4.82 8.49
C LYS A 107 15.84 -6.26 8.00
N ALA A 108 15.00 -7.09 8.59
CA ALA A 108 14.90 -8.51 8.27
C ALA A 108 14.69 -8.78 6.77
N GLY A 109 15.79 -8.82 6.02
CA GLY A 109 15.86 -9.17 4.59
C GLY A 109 16.04 -7.99 3.62
N LYS A 110 16.81 -8.25 2.55
CA LYS A 110 17.16 -7.26 1.50
C LYS A 110 15.94 -6.59 0.87
N ARG A 111 14.81 -7.30 0.74
CA ARG A 111 13.59 -6.77 0.17
C ARG A 111 12.95 -5.72 1.09
N SER A 112 12.90 -5.97 2.39
CA SER A 112 12.33 -5.02 3.34
C SER A 112 13.16 -3.75 3.49
N VAL A 113 14.50 -3.82 3.31
CA VAL A 113 15.37 -2.64 3.27
C VAL A 113 15.11 -1.82 2.01
N GLN A 114 14.93 -2.46 0.85
CA GLN A 114 14.62 -1.76 -0.40
C GLN A 114 13.24 -1.08 -0.34
N ASP A 115 12.22 -1.77 0.14
CA ASP A 115 10.88 -1.22 0.29
C ASP A 115 10.90 -0.01 1.25
N TYR A 116 11.63 -0.08 2.35
CA TYR A 116 11.83 1.05 3.26
C TYR A 116 12.50 2.24 2.57
N LEU A 117 13.53 2.00 1.76
CA LEU A 117 14.19 3.07 1.00
C LEU A 117 13.23 3.73 -0.01
N GLU A 118 12.44 2.94 -0.74
CA GLU A 118 11.49 3.46 -1.74
C GLU A 118 10.32 4.20 -1.11
N ASP A 119 9.72 3.65 -0.06
CA ASP A 119 8.48 4.17 0.52
C ASP A 119 8.73 5.27 1.55
N GLU A 120 9.72 5.09 2.46
CA GLU A 120 9.91 6.00 3.60
C GLU A 120 11.02 7.03 3.36
N VAL A 121 12.09 6.64 2.64
CA VAL A 121 13.25 7.51 2.47
C VAL A 121 13.17 8.34 1.21
N PHE A 122 12.97 7.70 0.07
CA PHE A 122 12.88 8.41 -1.20
C PHE A 122 11.49 9.00 -1.45
N GLY A 123 10.45 8.30 -1.01
CA GLY A 123 9.06 8.62 -1.31
C GLY A 123 8.75 8.59 -2.82
N ILE A 124 9.66 8.04 -3.62
CA ILE A 124 9.60 8.03 -5.08
C ILE A 124 9.84 6.61 -5.57
N PRO A 125 8.81 5.92 -6.06
CA PRO A 125 8.96 4.59 -6.63
C PRO A 125 9.84 4.58 -7.90
N TYR A 126 10.46 3.45 -8.17
CA TYR A 126 11.37 3.27 -9.31
C TYR A 126 10.84 3.83 -10.65
N HIS A 127 9.60 3.50 -11.02
CA HIS A 127 9.04 3.91 -12.32
C HIS A 127 8.80 5.42 -12.40
N VAL A 128 8.50 6.09 -11.28
CA VAL A 128 8.38 7.54 -11.21
C VAL A 128 9.76 8.18 -11.35
N PHE A 129 10.75 7.70 -10.62
CA PHE A 129 12.13 8.18 -10.69
C PHE A 129 12.66 8.08 -12.13
N LYS A 130 12.49 6.92 -12.76
CA LYS A 130 12.98 6.69 -14.13
C LYS A 130 12.27 7.57 -15.17
N ASN A 131 10.96 7.75 -15.05
CA ASN A 131 10.18 8.43 -16.11
C ASN A 131 10.09 9.95 -15.93
N ILE A 132 10.35 10.45 -14.73
CA ILE A 132 10.20 11.88 -14.41
C ILE A 132 11.55 12.53 -14.09
N ILE A 133 12.41 11.83 -13.35
CA ILE A 133 13.69 12.39 -12.88
C ILE A 133 14.80 12.08 -13.88
N ILE A 134 14.86 10.86 -14.41
CA ILE A 134 15.85 10.50 -15.44
C ILE A 134 15.19 10.50 -16.81
N LEU A 135 15.44 11.56 -17.56
CA LEU A 135 14.89 11.72 -18.90
C LEU A 135 15.88 11.19 -19.94
N SER A 136 15.59 10.02 -20.50
CA SER A 136 16.32 9.49 -21.66
C SER A 136 15.59 9.85 -22.93
N VAL A 137 16.30 10.37 -23.94
CA VAL A 137 15.72 10.76 -25.24
C VAL A 137 15.04 9.57 -25.93
N ASN A 138 15.57 8.36 -25.75
CA ASN A 138 15.05 7.17 -26.41
C ASN A 138 13.89 6.49 -25.65
N ASP A 139 13.84 6.65 -24.33
CA ASP A 139 12.86 5.95 -23.47
C ASP A 139 11.81 6.88 -22.90
N PHE A 140 11.95 8.19 -23.14
CA PHE A 140 11.02 9.19 -22.63
C PHE A 140 9.68 9.10 -23.36
N LYS A 141 8.75 8.36 -22.77
CA LYS A 141 7.34 8.55 -23.04
C LYS A 141 6.90 9.81 -22.31
N SER A 142 6.70 10.90 -23.06
CA SER A 142 6.15 12.12 -22.47
C SER A 142 4.93 11.75 -21.61
N PHE A 143 4.84 12.27 -20.40
CA PHE A 143 3.65 12.15 -19.55
C PHE A 143 2.37 12.43 -20.34
N LEU A 144 2.43 13.39 -21.28
CA LEU A 144 1.29 13.75 -22.13
C LEU A 144 0.85 12.62 -23.08
N THR A 145 1.77 11.76 -23.51
CA THR A 145 1.49 10.65 -24.45
C THR A 145 1.19 9.32 -23.74
N MET A 146 1.32 9.28 -22.42
CA MET A 146 0.97 8.10 -21.63
C MET A 146 -0.54 7.84 -21.63
N SER A 147 -0.93 6.59 -21.42
CA SER A 147 -2.34 6.24 -21.21
C SER A 147 -2.88 6.90 -19.93
N ASN A 148 -4.19 7.17 -19.89
CA ASN A 148 -4.81 7.74 -18.68
C ASN A 148 -4.61 6.86 -17.44
N SER A 149 -4.52 5.54 -17.62
CA SER A 149 -4.22 4.60 -16.54
C SER A 149 -2.81 4.80 -15.98
N ASP A 150 -1.81 4.94 -16.86
CA ASP A 150 -0.41 5.14 -16.45
C ASP A 150 -0.21 6.51 -15.79
N LYS A 151 -0.84 7.56 -16.35
CA LYS A 151 -0.87 8.91 -15.74
C LYS A 151 -1.42 8.86 -14.33
N LYS A 152 -2.58 8.21 -14.16
CA LYS A 152 -3.22 8.06 -12.85
C LYS A 152 -2.31 7.32 -11.86
N GLN A 153 -1.68 6.21 -12.27
CA GLN A 153 -0.75 5.48 -11.40
C GLN A 153 0.44 6.32 -10.95
N ILE A 154 1.00 7.14 -11.84
CA ILE A 154 2.10 8.04 -11.52
C ILE A 154 1.64 9.08 -10.50
N ILE A 155 0.50 9.72 -10.74
CA ILE A 155 -0.10 10.74 -9.85
C ILE A 155 -0.42 10.11 -8.49
N ASP A 156 -1.13 8.98 -8.45
CA ASP A 156 -1.50 8.28 -7.23
C ASP A 156 -0.27 7.96 -6.34
N LYS A 157 0.86 7.62 -6.98
CA LYS A 157 2.10 7.31 -6.26
C LYS A 157 2.90 8.56 -5.87
N MET A 158 2.93 9.59 -6.71
CA MET A 158 3.63 10.85 -6.39
C MET A 158 2.99 11.57 -5.20
N PHE A 159 1.68 11.54 -5.10
CA PHE A 159 0.93 12.24 -4.04
C PHE A 159 0.54 11.31 -2.87
N GLY A 160 0.99 10.05 -2.88
CA GLY A 160 0.71 9.11 -1.80
C GLY A 160 -0.76 8.66 -1.71
N PHE A 161 -1.53 8.78 -2.80
CA PHE A 161 -2.95 8.39 -2.82
C PHE A 161 -3.18 6.88 -2.67
N SER A 162 -2.13 6.06 -2.73
CA SER A 162 -2.19 4.64 -2.38
C SER A 162 -2.76 4.43 -0.97
N ILE A 163 -2.44 5.29 -0.02
CA ILE A 163 -2.99 5.29 1.34
C ILE A 163 -4.53 5.38 1.32
N LEU A 164 -5.10 6.24 0.48
CA LEU A 164 -6.55 6.37 0.34
C LEU A 164 -7.19 5.10 -0.21
N ASN A 165 -6.54 4.45 -1.16
CA ASN A 165 -7.01 3.16 -1.71
C ASN A 165 -6.95 2.03 -0.66
N ASP A 166 -5.92 2.01 0.18
CA ASP A 166 -5.78 1.04 1.26
C ASP A 166 -6.82 1.28 2.36
N MET A 167 -7.05 2.54 2.76
CA MET A 167 -8.12 2.91 3.67
C MET A 167 -9.49 2.51 3.09
N GLN A 168 -9.73 2.77 1.81
CA GLN A 168 -10.94 2.36 1.11
C GLN A 168 -11.16 0.85 1.17
N LYS A 169 -10.11 0.06 0.95
CA LYS A 169 -10.19 -1.38 1.03
C LYS A 169 -10.53 -1.85 2.45
N GLN A 170 -9.83 -1.31 3.46
CA GLN A 170 -10.10 -1.65 4.87
C GLN A 170 -11.55 -1.35 5.27
N ILE A 171 -12.06 -0.17 4.91
CA ILE A 171 -13.45 0.21 5.21
C ILE A 171 -14.44 -0.73 4.50
N LYS A 172 -14.18 -1.10 3.23
CA LYS A 172 -15.03 -2.06 2.51
C LYS A 172 -15.05 -3.44 3.18
N ASP A 173 -13.90 -3.91 3.64
CA ASP A 173 -13.80 -5.20 4.32
C ASP A 173 -14.54 -5.18 5.66
N GLN A 174 -14.32 -4.15 6.48
CA GLN A 174 -15.05 -3.96 7.75
C GLN A 174 -16.56 -3.86 7.54
N ARG A 175 -17.00 -3.11 6.52
CA ARG A 175 -18.42 -3.00 6.17
C ARG A 175 -19.00 -4.36 5.77
N ARG A 176 -18.26 -5.18 5.02
CA ARG A 176 -18.70 -6.52 4.63
C ARG A 176 -18.87 -7.42 5.86
N ASP A 177 -17.93 -7.37 6.78
CA ASP A 177 -17.94 -8.18 8.00
C ASP A 177 -19.13 -7.81 8.90
N ILE A 178 -19.37 -6.49 9.11
CA ILE A 178 -20.53 -6.00 9.86
C ILE A 178 -21.84 -6.41 9.17
N LYS A 179 -21.90 -6.35 7.84
CA LYS A 179 -23.08 -6.79 7.11
C LYS A 179 -23.35 -8.29 7.31
N PHE A 180 -22.31 -9.11 7.28
CA PHE A 180 -22.43 -10.54 7.54
C PHE A 180 -22.96 -10.80 8.96
N ASP A 181 -22.48 -10.07 9.97
CA ASP A 181 -22.97 -10.17 11.34
C ASP A 181 -24.48 -9.80 11.42
N ILE A 182 -24.90 -8.72 10.75
CA ILE A 182 -26.31 -8.31 10.70
C ILE A 182 -27.16 -9.41 10.06
N ASP A 183 -26.75 -9.92 8.90
CA ASP A 183 -27.49 -10.96 8.19
C ASP A 183 -27.62 -12.25 9.07
N SER A 184 -26.59 -12.58 9.85
CA SER A 184 -26.60 -13.69 10.81
C SER A 184 -27.59 -13.45 11.95
N PHE A 185 -27.58 -12.26 12.55
CA PHE A 185 -28.56 -11.91 13.61
C PHE A 185 -29.99 -11.87 13.10
N ASP A 186 -30.24 -11.42 11.87
CA ASP A 186 -31.55 -11.46 11.23
C ASP A 186 -32.05 -12.90 11.06
N ALA A 187 -31.18 -13.84 10.71
CA ALA A 187 -31.53 -15.25 10.62
C ALA A 187 -31.91 -15.85 12.01
N GLU A 188 -31.08 -15.57 13.03
CA GLU A 188 -31.36 -16.00 14.42
C GLU A 188 -32.69 -15.41 14.93
N LEU A 189 -32.92 -14.13 14.68
CA LEU A 189 -34.15 -13.43 15.06
C LEU A 189 -35.37 -14.08 14.41
N ASN A 190 -35.31 -14.42 13.13
CA ASN A 190 -36.38 -15.11 12.42
C ASN A 190 -36.66 -16.51 13.01
N GLU A 191 -35.64 -17.27 13.38
CA GLU A 191 -35.77 -18.58 14.01
C GLU A 191 -36.49 -18.47 15.37
N ILE A 192 -36.06 -17.50 16.21
CA ILE A 192 -36.69 -17.23 17.50
C ILE A 192 -38.13 -16.77 17.34
N MET A 193 -38.42 -15.88 16.38
CA MET A 193 -39.76 -15.43 16.08
C MET A 193 -40.68 -16.59 15.68
N ASN A 194 -40.18 -17.53 14.86
CA ASN A 194 -40.93 -18.75 14.51
C ASN A 194 -41.17 -19.63 15.74
N SER A 195 -40.21 -19.76 16.64
CA SER A 195 -40.31 -20.49 17.88
C SER A 195 -41.38 -19.88 18.82
N ILE A 196 -41.37 -18.55 18.95
CA ILE A 196 -42.42 -17.80 19.67
C ILE A 196 -43.79 -18.06 19.06
N GLY A 197 -43.91 -18.02 17.72
CA GLY A 197 -45.17 -18.32 17.01
C GLY A 197 -45.68 -19.72 17.31
N SER A 198 -44.78 -20.72 17.32
CA SER A 198 -45.12 -22.12 17.67
C SER A 198 -45.59 -22.26 19.12
N VAL A 199 -44.87 -21.63 20.08
CA VAL A 199 -45.25 -21.68 21.52
C VAL A 199 -46.58 -20.97 21.74
N ARG A 200 -46.82 -19.83 21.11
CA ARG A 200 -48.10 -19.12 21.15
C ARG A 200 -49.24 -19.99 20.58
N GLY A 201 -49.01 -20.68 19.46
CA GLY A 201 -49.95 -21.63 18.89
C GLY A 201 -50.31 -22.73 19.87
N LYS A 202 -49.31 -23.37 20.49
CA LYS A 202 -49.47 -24.40 21.53
C LYS A 202 -50.24 -23.84 22.75
N LEU A 203 -49.90 -22.63 23.17
CA LEU A 203 -50.59 -21.97 24.28
C LEU A 203 -52.07 -21.74 23.96
N ASN A 204 -52.38 -21.26 22.74
CA ASN A 204 -53.76 -21.03 22.32
C ASN A 204 -54.57 -22.34 22.24
N THR A 205 -53.99 -23.41 21.68
CA THR A 205 -54.63 -24.74 21.66
C THR A 205 -54.89 -25.26 23.08
N LEU A 206 -53.88 -25.13 23.96
CA LEU A 206 -54.05 -25.53 25.38
C LEU A 206 -55.08 -24.66 26.12
N LEU A 207 -55.21 -23.39 25.78
CA LEU A 207 -56.22 -22.50 26.32
C LEU A 207 -57.62 -22.87 25.81
N GLU A 208 -57.79 -23.29 24.57
CA GLU A 208 -59.03 -23.81 23.99
C GLU A 208 -59.44 -25.17 24.60
N GLU A 209 -58.42 -26.07 24.76
CA GLU A 209 -58.64 -27.39 25.40
C GLU A 209 -58.86 -27.29 26.92
N SER A 210 -58.29 -26.23 27.55
CA SER A 210 -58.22 -26.09 29.00
C SER A 210 -59.43 -25.58 29.69
N LYS A 211 -60.60 -25.67 29.10
CA LYS A 211 -61.76 -25.60 29.99
C LYS A 211 -61.71 -26.62 31.17
N ASN A 212 -60.66 -27.51 31.13
CA ASN A 212 -60.50 -28.53 32.20
C ASN A 212 -59.05 -28.94 32.53
N VAL A 213 -57.95 -28.31 32.11
CA VAL A 213 -56.63 -28.90 32.34
C VAL A 213 -55.53 -27.89 32.70
N ASN A 214 -54.84 -28.15 33.79
CA ASN A 214 -53.47 -27.82 34.24
C ASN A 214 -52.96 -26.37 34.08
N LYS A 215 -53.23 -25.55 35.06
CA LYS A 215 -52.64 -24.22 35.28
C LYS A 215 -51.08 -24.23 35.25
N SER A 216 -50.46 -25.35 35.63
CA SER A 216 -49.00 -25.45 35.67
C SER A 216 -48.34 -25.45 34.27
N LYS A 217 -48.94 -26.17 33.31
CA LYS A 217 -48.39 -26.24 31.93
C LYS A 217 -48.56 -24.91 31.18
N ILE A 218 -49.68 -24.22 31.43
CA ILE A 218 -49.90 -22.88 30.88
C ILE A 218 -48.91 -21.87 31.45
N GLN A 219 -48.57 -21.99 32.74
CA GLN A 219 -47.58 -21.11 33.36
C GLN A 219 -46.18 -21.38 32.79
N GLU A 220 -45.80 -22.66 32.64
CA GLU A 220 -44.51 -23.04 32.02
C GLU A 220 -44.33 -22.46 30.61
N LEU A 221 -45.37 -22.55 29.75
CA LEU A 221 -45.35 -22.01 28.39
C LEU A 221 -45.32 -20.46 28.37
N LYS A 222 -45.97 -19.82 29.36
CA LYS A 222 -45.87 -18.35 29.51
C LYS A 222 -44.47 -17.92 29.91
N ASP A 223 -43.85 -18.63 30.82
CA ASP A 223 -42.48 -18.33 31.28
C ASP A 223 -41.49 -18.53 30.13
N GLU A 224 -41.65 -19.61 29.33
CA GLU A 224 -40.84 -19.85 28.12
C GLU A 224 -41.04 -18.71 27.10
N LEU A 225 -42.24 -18.22 26.90
CA LEU A 225 -42.57 -17.12 25.99
C LEU A 225 -41.91 -15.80 26.46
N VAL A 226 -41.90 -15.54 27.77
CA VAL A 226 -41.22 -14.37 28.35
C VAL A 226 -39.73 -14.46 28.12
N ALA A 227 -39.09 -15.60 28.41
CA ALA A 227 -37.67 -15.80 28.21
C ALA A 227 -37.28 -15.61 26.74
N LEU A 228 -38.05 -16.16 25.81
CA LEU A 228 -37.81 -15.95 24.37
C LEU A 228 -37.95 -14.46 23.96
N HIS A 229 -38.89 -13.72 24.56
CA HIS A 229 -39.05 -12.29 24.32
C HIS A 229 -37.83 -11.47 24.79
N GLU A 230 -37.27 -11.81 25.94
CA GLU A 230 -36.04 -11.17 26.44
C GLU A 230 -34.87 -11.38 25.48
N VAL A 231 -34.68 -12.61 24.97
CA VAL A 231 -33.63 -12.91 23.98
C VAL A 231 -33.85 -12.13 22.67
N VAL A 232 -35.09 -12.00 22.21
CA VAL A 232 -35.41 -11.19 21.02
C VAL A 232 -34.98 -9.73 21.23
N LEU A 233 -35.31 -9.14 22.38
CA LEU A 233 -34.92 -7.77 22.72
C LEU A 233 -33.41 -7.58 22.75
N GLU A 234 -32.67 -8.53 23.29
CA GLU A 234 -31.21 -8.49 23.30
C GLU A 234 -30.61 -8.52 21.89
N ILE A 235 -31.16 -9.41 21.03
CA ILE A 235 -30.72 -9.50 19.62
C ILE A 235 -31.07 -8.24 18.84
N GLU A 236 -32.28 -7.69 19.04
CA GLU A 236 -32.70 -6.45 18.40
C GLU A 236 -31.84 -5.27 18.81
N THR A 237 -31.45 -5.17 20.09
CA THR A 237 -30.54 -4.12 20.57
C THR A 237 -29.14 -4.29 19.97
N SER A 238 -28.63 -5.52 19.90
CA SER A 238 -27.34 -5.83 19.28
C SER A 238 -27.35 -5.52 17.77
N ARG A 239 -28.42 -5.92 17.07
CA ARG A 239 -28.62 -5.59 15.66
C ARG A 239 -28.61 -4.09 15.42
N LYS A 240 -29.40 -3.33 16.22
CA LYS A 240 -29.43 -1.87 16.11
C LYS A 240 -28.07 -1.23 16.32
N SER A 241 -27.34 -1.67 17.35
CA SER A 241 -25.97 -1.19 17.61
C SER A 241 -25.02 -1.46 16.43
N LYS A 242 -25.12 -2.64 15.79
CA LYS A 242 -24.34 -2.97 14.59
C LYS A 242 -24.75 -2.14 13.37
N GLU A 243 -26.04 -1.90 13.22
CA GLU A 243 -26.62 -1.08 12.15
C GLU A 243 -26.18 0.39 12.29
N ASP A 244 -26.20 0.93 13.52
CA ASP A 244 -25.69 2.26 13.83
C ASP A 244 -24.19 2.37 13.54
N SER A 245 -23.42 1.34 13.91
CA SER A 245 -21.98 1.27 13.58
C SER A 245 -21.75 1.25 12.07
N MET A 246 -22.54 0.47 11.33
CA MET A 246 -22.45 0.41 9.87
C MET A 246 -22.82 1.75 9.21
N ASN A 247 -23.82 2.44 9.74
CA ASN A 247 -24.20 3.76 9.25
C ASN A 247 -23.08 4.78 9.51
N ALA A 248 -22.48 4.77 10.69
CA ALA A 248 -21.31 5.61 11.00
C ALA A 248 -20.13 5.33 10.06
N PHE A 249 -19.84 4.05 9.76
CA PHE A 249 -18.83 3.69 8.76
C PHE A 249 -19.18 4.16 7.34
N ASN A 250 -20.45 4.07 6.96
CA ASN A 250 -20.93 4.55 5.66
C ASN A 250 -20.79 6.08 5.54
N GLU A 251 -21.08 6.83 6.61
CA GLU A 251 -20.90 8.28 6.64
C GLU A 251 -19.42 8.65 6.49
N GLN A 252 -18.54 8.06 7.30
CA GLN A 252 -17.11 8.26 7.18
C GLN A 252 -16.56 7.87 5.79
N TRP A 253 -17.07 6.78 5.23
CA TRP A 253 -16.73 6.35 3.88
C TRP A 253 -17.11 7.38 2.82
N ASN A 254 -18.36 7.88 2.88
CA ASN A 254 -18.84 8.87 1.92
C ASN A 254 -18.07 10.19 2.05
N GLU A 255 -17.75 10.60 3.27
CA GLU A 255 -16.91 11.78 3.56
C GLU A 255 -15.52 11.65 2.94
N LYS A 256 -14.84 10.53 3.19
CA LYS A 256 -13.53 10.25 2.61
C LYS A 256 -13.56 10.10 1.08
N ARG A 257 -14.62 9.53 0.55
CA ARG A 257 -14.82 9.43 -0.89
C ARG A 257 -15.02 10.80 -1.54
N THR A 258 -15.72 11.70 -0.86
CA THR A 258 -15.94 13.07 -1.32
C THR A 258 -14.62 13.85 -1.26
N GLU A 259 -13.89 13.80 -0.14
CA GLU A 259 -12.56 14.40 -0.02
C GLU A 259 -11.61 13.92 -1.14
N ALA A 260 -11.57 12.62 -1.38
CA ALA A 260 -10.77 12.04 -2.46
C ALA A 260 -11.22 12.52 -3.85
N GLY A 261 -12.53 12.71 -4.03
CA GLY A 261 -13.11 13.26 -5.27
C GLY A 261 -12.75 14.72 -5.49
N ASP A 262 -12.71 15.50 -4.42
CA ASP A 262 -12.33 16.91 -4.46
C ASP A 262 -10.84 17.07 -4.76
N ILE A 263 -9.99 16.32 -4.09
CA ILE A 263 -8.55 16.28 -4.36
C ILE A 263 -8.29 15.86 -5.82
N LYS A 264 -9.04 14.88 -6.33
CA LYS A 264 -8.91 14.46 -7.72
C LYS A 264 -9.29 15.59 -8.68
N ARG A 265 -10.36 16.34 -8.40
CA ARG A 265 -10.76 17.51 -9.21
C ARG A 265 -9.74 18.63 -9.17
N GLU A 266 -9.14 18.89 -8.01
CA GLU A 266 -8.05 19.86 -7.91
C GLU A 266 -6.83 19.46 -8.74
N ILE A 267 -6.50 18.17 -8.76
CA ILE A 267 -5.41 17.65 -9.60
C ILE A 267 -5.76 17.79 -11.08
N ASP A 268 -6.96 17.39 -11.49
CA ASP A 268 -7.41 17.51 -12.88
C ASP A 268 -7.49 18.99 -13.35
N TYR A 269 -7.54 19.95 -12.41
CA TYR A 269 -7.49 21.38 -12.71
C TYR A 269 -6.06 21.93 -12.79
N LEU A 270 -5.10 21.31 -12.11
CA LEU A 270 -3.69 21.73 -12.10
C LEU A 270 -2.87 21.18 -13.27
N PHE A 271 -3.39 20.20 -13.97
CA PHE A 271 -2.80 19.57 -15.16
C PHE A 271 -3.73 19.63 -16.37
#